data_0171572dcbbcbe09a35384cb47cb4607
#
_entry.id   0171572dcbbcbe09a35384cb47cb4607
#
_cell.length_a   1.000
_cell.length_b   1.000
_cell.length_c   1.000
_cell.angle_alpha   90.00
_cell.angle_beta   90.00
_cell.angle_gamma   90.00
#
_symmetry.space_group_name_H-M   'P 1'
#
loop_
_entity.id
_entity.type
_entity.pdbx_description
1 polymer ?
#
loop_
_entity_poly.entity_id
_entity_poly.type
_entity_poly.pdbx_seq_one_letter_code
_entity_poly.pdbx_strand_id
1 'polypeptide(L)'
;MRRNKKDYLIVDGYNIINAWDELKEIAISDLEHAREKLIDAIIEYAEFTGRLGIIVFDAYNIKSCKEKIEKRKNITIVYTKEYQTADSYIEKFIGSLSKYDDVKVATNDYAEQQIVLGKGASRITSRELKLDLENAKSKIREKNTSAHKKIQRN
;
A
#
# COMPACT_ATOMS: atom_id res chain seq x y z
N MET A 1 -0.35 15.03 27.26
CA MET A 1 -1.31 14.53 26.27
C MET A 1 -0.69 13.38 25.48
N ARG A 2 -1.33 12.24 25.48
CA ARG A 2 -0.87 11.12 24.66
C ARG A 2 -1.17 11.41 23.19
N ARG A 3 -0.13 11.45 22.37
CA ARG A 3 -0.30 11.50 20.93
C ARG A 3 -0.73 10.12 20.44
N ASN A 4 -1.80 10.06 19.64
CA ASN A 4 -2.25 8.81 19.07
C ASN A 4 -1.20 8.28 18.08
N LYS A 5 -0.72 7.06 18.35
CA LYS A 5 0.16 6.33 17.46
C LYS A 5 -0.62 5.93 16.21
N LYS A 6 -0.05 6.18 15.04
CA LYS A 6 -0.64 5.75 13.77
C LYS A 6 0.23 4.68 13.12
N ASP A 7 -0.42 3.71 12.52
CA ASP A 7 0.22 2.62 11.78
C ASP A 7 -0.03 2.81 10.28
N TYR A 8 1.03 2.90 9.51
CA TYR A 8 0.96 3.11 8.07
C TYR A 8 1.50 1.93 7.29
N LEU A 9 0.88 1.65 6.15
CA LEU A 9 1.46 0.84 5.08
C LEU A 9 1.61 1.76 3.86
N ILE A 10 2.83 1.97 3.42
CA ILE A 10 3.13 2.73 2.20
C ILE A 10 3.51 1.75 1.11
N VAL A 11 2.89 1.89 -0.05
CA VAL A 11 3.09 0.97 -1.18
C VAL A 11 3.67 1.73 -2.37
N ASP A 12 4.82 1.28 -2.86
CA ASP A 12 5.38 1.72 -4.14
C ASP A 12 4.58 1.05 -5.26
N GLY A 13 3.59 1.76 -5.78
CA GLY A 13 2.53 1.17 -6.60
C GLY A 13 3.01 0.42 -7.83
N TYR A 14 3.81 1.04 -8.69
CA TYR A 14 4.28 0.37 -9.90
C TYR A 14 5.32 -0.72 -9.61
N ASN A 15 6.11 -0.56 -8.55
CA ASN A 15 7.04 -1.61 -8.15
C ASN A 15 6.29 -2.88 -7.77
N ILE A 16 5.21 -2.76 -7.00
CA ILE A 16 4.39 -3.92 -6.60
C ILE A 16 3.61 -4.48 -7.79
N ILE A 17 3.03 -3.64 -8.66
CA ILE A 17 2.35 -4.10 -9.87
C ILE A 17 3.30 -4.94 -10.73
N ASN A 18 4.53 -4.47 -10.92
CA ASN A 18 5.53 -5.19 -11.72
C ASN A 18 6.05 -6.47 -11.06
N ALA A 19 5.94 -6.57 -9.73
CA ALA A 19 6.40 -7.73 -8.99
C ALA A 19 5.36 -8.84 -8.87
N TRP A 20 4.08 -8.50 -8.91
CA TRP A 20 2.99 -9.48 -8.86
C TRP A 20 2.60 -9.92 -10.27
N ASP A 21 2.83 -11.18 -10.61
CA ASP A 21 2.63 -11.71 -11.97
C ASP A 21 1.25 -11.39 -12.55
N GLU A 22 0.20 -11.55 -11.75
CA GLU A 22 -1.17 -11.25 -12.18
C GLU A 22 -1.34 -9.79 -12.58
N LEU A 23 -0.86 -8.87 -11.76
CA LEU A 23 -0.98 -7.43 -12.04
C LEU A 23 -0.05 -6.99 -13.16
N LYS A 24 1.13 -7.56 -13.23
CA LYS A 24 2.08 -7.30 -14.31
C LYS A 24 1.47 -7.65 -15.67
N GLU A 25 0.81 -8.79 -15.75
CA GLU A 25 0.15 -9.22 -16.98
C GLU A 25 -0.99 -8.28 -17.37
N ILE A 26 -1.84 -7.90 -16.42
CA ILE A 26 -2.91 -6.93 -16.66
C ILE A 26 -2.35 -5.58 -17.12
N ALA A 27 -1.26 -5.14 -16.53
CA ALA A 27 -0.65 -3.84 -16.82
C ALA A 27 -0.13 -3.73 -18.26
N ILE A 28 0.20 -4.85 -18.91
CA ILE A 28 0.64 -4.86 -20.31
C ILE A 28 -0.45 -4.30 -21.22
N SER A 29 -1.71 -4.65 -20.99
CA SER A 29 -2.83 -4.22 -21.82
C SER A 29 -3.64 -3.08 -21.21
N ASP A 30 -3.67 -2.97 -19.89
CA ASP A 30 -4.51 -1.98 -19.19
C ASP A 30 -3.90 -1.61 -17.84
N LEU A 31 -3.06 -0.59 -17.83
CA LEU A 31 -2.39 -0.12 -16.62
C LEU A 31 -3.38 0.41 -15.57
N GLU A 32 -4.43 1.09 -16.03
CA GLU A 32 -5.46 1.62 -15.13
C GLU A 32 -6.15 0.48 -14.37
N HIS A 33 -6.47 -0.61 -15.06
CA HIS A 33 -7.08 -1.78 -14.43
C HIS A 33 -6.15 -2.42 -13.41
N ALA A 34 -4.86 -2.50 -13.71
CA ALA A 34 -3.86 -3.01 -12.77
C ALA A 34 -3.78 -2.12 -11.52
N ARG A 35 -3.79 -0.80 -11.69
CA ARG A 35 -3.82 0.14 -10.55
C ARG A 35 -5.06 -0.07 -9.69
N GLU A 36 -6.25 -0.19 -10.30
CA GLU A 36 -7.50 -0.38 -9.55
C GLU A 36 -7.48 -1.69 -8.77
N LYS A 37 -6.95 -2.77 -9.34
CA LYS A 37 -6.82 -4.04 -8.62
C LYS A 37 -5.88 -3.95 -7.43
N LEU A 38 -4.78 -3.24 -7.57
CA LEU A 38 -3.87 -3.01 -6.44
C LEU A 38 -4.56 -2.19 -5.35
N ILE A 39 -5.25 -1.14 -5.75
CA ILE A 39 -5.98 -0.27 -4.82
C ILE A 39 -6.98 -1.09 -4.01
N ASP A 40 -7.78 -1.92 -4.67
CA ASP A 40 -8.77 -2.78 -4.00
C ASP A 40 -8.11 -3.72 -2.99
N ALA A 41 -6.98 -4.32 -3.36
CA ALA A 41 -6.25 -5.21 -2.47
C ALA A 41 -5.74 -4.48 -1.23
N ILE A 42 -5.22 -3.27 -1.38
CA ILE A 42 -4.71 -2.50 -0.25
C ILE A 42 -5.84 -1.96 0.63
N ILE A 43 -6.99 -1.60 0.06
CA ILE A 43 -8.19 -1.25 0.83
C ILE A 43 -8.57 -2.41 1.76
N GLU A 44 -8.62 -3.62 1.23
CA GLU A 44 -8.94 -4.83 1.99
C GLU A 44 -7.95 -5.08 3.13
N TYR A 45 -6.66 -4.95 2.83
CA TYR A 45 -5.59 -5.08 3.82
C TYR A 45 -5.72 -4.03 4.93
N ALA A 46 -5.95 -2.79 4.55
CA ALA A 46 -6.09 -1.69 5.50
C ALA A 46 -7.31 -1.87 6.41
N GLU A 47 -8.43 -2.31 5.87
CA GLU A 47 -9.63 -2.62 6.66
C GLU A 47 -9.38 -3.76 7.65
N PHE A 48 -8.67 -4.78 7.21
CA PHE A 48 -8.39 -5.94 8.06
C PHE A 48 -7.39 -5.63 9.17
N THR A 49 -6.31 -4.90 8.85
CA THR A 49 -5.21 -4.63 9.79
C THR A 49 -5.43 -3.40 10.66
N GLY A 50 -6.34 -2.51 10.27
CA GLY A 50 -6.50 -1.21 10.89
C GLY A 50 -5.41 -0.21 10.50
N ARG A 51 -4.51 -0.54 9.57
CA ARG A 51 -3.46 0.36 9.10
C ARG A 51 -4.02 1.36 8.11
N LEU A 52 -3.43 2.55 8.09
CA LEU A 52 -3.69 3.54 7.05
C LEU A 52 -2.83 3.21 5.84
N GLY A 53 -3.45 3.02 4.69
CA GLY A 53 -2.74 2.71 3.46
C GLY A 53 -2.43 3.95 2.65
N ILE A 54 -1.23 4.01 2.08
CA ILE A 54 -0.82 5.05 1.14
C ILE A 54 -0.18 4.35 -0.05
N ILE A 55 -0.75 4.56 -1.23
CA ILE A 55 -0.19 4.01 -2.47
C ILE A 55 0.37 5.18 -3.27
N VAL A 56 1.63 5.08 -3.67
CA VAL A 56 2.30 6.12 -4.44
C VAL A 56 2.56 5.61 -5.84
N PHE A 57 2.00 6.30 -6.83
CA PHE A 57 2.24 6.03 -8.24
C PHE A 57 3.15 7.10 -8.82
N ASP A 58 4.25 6.66 -9.40
CA ASP A 58 5.27 7.51 -10.00
C ASP A 58 4.78 8.10 -11.31
N ALA A 59 4.72 9.43 -11.38
CA ALA A 59 4.39 10.16 -12.60
C ALA A 59 5.55 11.05 -13.06
N TYR A 60 6.79 10.72 -12.66
CA TYR A 60 8.00 11.50 -12.95
C TYR A 60 8.15 11.88 -14.42
N ASN A 61 7.83 10.97 -15.35
CA ASN A 61 8.00 11.16 -16.79
C ASN A 61 6.81 11.82 -17.47
N ILE A 62 5.76 12.17 -16.75
CA ILE A 62 4.58 12.79 -17.33
C ILE A 62 4.72 14.29 -17.30
N LYS A 63 4.86 14.91 -18.46
CA LYS A 63 5.03 16.36 -18.60
C LYS A 63 3.84 17.11 -18.01
N SER A 64 4.14 18.17 -17.28
CA SER A 64 3.14 19.07 -16.67
C SER A 64 2.20 18.36 -15.70
N CYS A 65 2.54 17.15 -15.27
CA CYS A 65 1.75 16.45 -14.27
C CYS A 65 1.89 17.15 -12.92
N LYS A 66 0.77 17.50 -12.32
CA LYS A 66 0.71 18.05 -10.97
C LYS A 66 0.46 16.89 -10.00
N GLU A 67 0.90 17.07 -8.76
CA GLU A 67 0.59 16.12 -7.71
C GLU A 67 -0.93 15.97 -7.58
N LYS A 68 -1.40 14.73 -7.55
CA LYS A 68 -2.81 14.42 -7.36
C LYS A 68 -2.96 13.47 -6.18
N ILE A 69 -3.82 13.81 -5.25
CA ILE A 69 -4.10 12.99 -4.08
C ILE A 69 -5.59 12.62 -4.08
N GLU A 70 -5.86 11.34 -3.97
CA GLU A 70 -7.22 10.81 -3.94
C GLU A 70 -7.39 9.97 -2.68
N LYS A 71 -8.51 10.13 -2.01
CA LYS A 71 -8.82 9.33 -0.81
C LYS A 71 -9.96 8.36 -1.11
N ARG A 72 -9.77 7.11 -0.73
CA ARG A 72 -10.79 6.07 -0.79
C ARG A 72 -10.78 5.29 0.52
N LYS A 73 -11.87 5.39 1.29
CA LYS A 73 -11.97 4.74 2.61
C LYS A 73 -10.76 5.12 3.49
N ASN A 74 -10.00 4.16 3.96
CA ASN A 74 -8.84 4.35 4.83
C ASN A 74 -7.52 4.34 4.07
N ILE A 75 -7.55 4.56 2.77
CA ILE A 75 -6.33 4.67 1.97
C ILE A 75 -6.25 6.01 1.25
N THR A 76 -5.03 6.43 1.00
CA THR A 76 -4.69 7.62 0.21
C THR A 76 -3.89 7.17 -1.00
N ILE A 77 -4.28 7.63 -2.18
CA ILE A 77 -3.60 7.33 -3.43
C ILE A 77 -2.92 8.61 -3.90
N VAL A 78 -1.62 8.54 -4.12
CA VAL A 78 -0.81 9.69 -4.53
C VAL A 78 -0.26 9.43 -5.93
N TYR A 79 -0.47 10.39 -6.83
CA TYR A 79 0.22 10.46 -8.12
C TYR A 79 1.24 11.58 -8.00
N THR A 80 2.51 11.25 -8.17
CA THR A 80 3.58 12.25 -8.01
C THR A 80 3.55 13.27 -9.16
N LYS A 81 4.13 14.42 -8.92
CA LYS A 81 4.24 15.46 -9.95
C LYS A 81 5.40 15.17 -10.91
N GLU A 82 5.45 15.90 -12.01
CA GLU A 82 6.57 15.86 -12.95
C GLU A 82 7.90 15.98 -12.19
N TYR A 83 8.89 15.17 -12.56
CA TYR A 83 10.23 15.08 -11.95
C TYR A 83 10.28 14.58 -10.50
N GLN A 84 9.16 14.19 -9.93
CA GLN A 84 9.16 13.59 -8.60
C GLN A 84 8.99 12.07 -8.70
N THR A 85 9.95 11.31 -8.16
CA THR A 85 9.85 9.86 -8.10
C THR A 85 9.01 9.42 -6.91
N ALA A 86 8.50 8.19 -6.97
CA ALA A 86 7.80 7.57 -5.83
C ALA A 86 8.75 7.48 -4.63
N ASP A 87 9.99 7.06 -4.84
CA ASP A 87 11.01 6.98 -3.78
C ASP A 87 11.19 8.30 -3.04
N SER A 88 11.32 9.38 -3.79
CA SER A 88 11.47 10.72 -3.25
C SER A 88 10.25 11.15 -2.43
N TYR A 89 9.06 10.87 -2.94
CA TYR A 89 7.82 11.17 -2.22
C TYR A 89 7.73 10.37 -0.90
N ILE A 90 8.01 9.09 -0.96
CA ILE A 90 7.97 8.18 0.20
C ILE A 90 8.97 8.63 1.27
N GLU A 91 10.19 8.96 0.87
CA GLU A 91 11.22 9.46 1.79
C GLU A 91 10.76 10.72 2.52
N LYS A 92 10.21 11.67 1.77
CA LYS A 92 9.67 12.91 2.31
C LYS A 92 8.53 12.67 3.28
N PHE A 93 7.61 11.78 2.92
CA PHE A 93 6.47 11.42 3.75
C PHE A 93 6.93 10.83 5.08
N ILE A 94 7.85 9.88 5.06
CA ILE A 94 8.41 9.26 6.28
C ILE A 94 9.07 10.32 7.15
N GLY A 95 9.82 11.24 6.55
CA GLY A 95 10.48 12.33 7.28
C GLY A 95 9.51 13.29 7.97
N SER A 96 8.26 13.37 7.51
CA SER A 96 7.23 14.22 8.10
C SER A 96 6.48 13.57 9.27
N LEU A 97 6.65 12.26 9.46
CA LEU A 97 5.93 11.51 10.48
C LEU A 97 6.60 11.61 11.85
N SER A 98 5.81 11.35 12.88
CA SER A 98 6.30 11.25 14.24
C SER A 98 7.14 9.98 14.43
N LYS A 99 8.16 10.05 15.29
CA LYS A 99 8.93 8.86 15.71
C LYS A 99 8.07 7.78 16.36
N TYR A 100 6.86 8.11 16.80
CA TYR A 100 5.94 7.16 17.43
C TYR A 100 5.06 6.44 16.42
N ASP A 101 5.01 6.93 15.18
CA ASP A 101 4.23 6.28 14.12
C ASP A 101 4.96 5.04 13.62
N ASP A 102 4.22 3.96 13.41
CA ASP A 102 4.77 2.74 12.81
C ASP A 102 4.56 2.78 11.30
N VAL A 103 5.63 2.59 10.55
CA VAL A 103 5.61 2.69 9.08
C VAL A 103 6.22 1.44 8.48
N LYS A 104 5.45 0.76 7.63
CA LYS A 104 5.94 -0.30 6.74
C LYS A 104 5.89 0.19 5.31
N VAL A 105 6.96 -0.02 4.57
CA VAL A 105 7.03 0.33 3.14
C VAL A 105 7.15 -0.94 2.31
N ALA A 106 6.19 -1.13 1.41
CA ALA A 106 6.15 -2.28 0.51
C ALA A 106 6.86 -1.92 -0.81
N THR A 107 8.02 -2.50 -1.02
CA THR A 107 8.82 -2.32 -2.23
C THR A 107 9.84 -3.45 -2.37
N ASN A 108 10.19 -3.80 -3.60
CA ASN A 108 11.31 -4.70 -3.90
C ASN A 108 12.57 -3.93 -4.29
N ASP A 109 12.49 -2.60 -4.39
CA ASP A 109 13.65 -1.77 -4.74
C ASP A 109 14.64 -1.75 -3.57
N TYR A 110 15.84 -2.30 -3.79
CA TYR A 110 16.86 -2.39 -2.75
C TYR A 110 17.32 -1.02 -2.24
N ALA A 111 17.50 -0.06 -3.14
CA ALA A 111 17.93 1.29 -2.77
C ALA A 111 16.86 1.97 -1.89
N GLU A 112 15.60 1.85 -2.27
CA GLU A 112 14.47 2.36 -1.48
C GLU A 112 14.41 1.67 -0.11
N GLN A 113 14.61 0.35 -0.05
CA GLN A 113 14.64 -0.39 1.20
C GLN A 113 15.71 0.14 2.17
N GLN A 114 16.88 0.50 1.65
CA GLN A 114 17.95 1.07 2.48
C GLN A 114 17.60 2.44 3.04
N ILE A 115 16.97 3.28 2.23
CA ILE A 115 16.50 4.62 2.65
C ILE A 115 15.45 4.48 3.75
N VAL A 116 14.50 3.58 3.56
CA VAL A 116 13.42 3.31 4.52
C VAL A 116 13.97 2.87 5.87
N LEU A 117 14.90 1.92 5.88
CA LEU A 117 15.54 1.45 7.11
C LEU A 117 16.33 2.55 7.81
N GLY A 118 17.03 3.38 7.04
CA GLY A 118 17.78 4.52 7.57
C GLY A 118 16.90 5.58 8.22
N LYS A 119 15.64 5.66 7.85
CA LYS A 119 14.65 6.58 8.42
C LYS A 119 13.88 5.98 9.61
N GLY A 120 14.19 4.75 9.99
CA GLY A 120 13.52 4.08 11.11
C GLY A 120 12.21 3.39 10.77
N ALA A 121 11.85 3.31 9.50
CA ALA A 121 10.70 2.55 9.03
C ALA A 121 11.10 1.09 8.77
N SER A 122 10.13 0.19 8.73
CA SER A 122 10.37 -1.18 8.34
C SER A 122 9.99 -1.40 6.88
N ARG A 123 10.55 -2.43 6.26
CA ARG A 123 10.24 -2.80 4.89
C ARG A 123 9.43 -4.08 4.84
N ILE A 124 8.63 -4.22 3.80
CA ILE A 124 7.97 -5.47 3.46
C ILE A 124 8.15 -5.71 1.96
N THR A 125 8.54 -6.93 1.59
CA THR A 125 8.71 -7.27 0.17
C THR A 125 7.34 -7.49 -0.49
N SER A 126 7.30 -7.47 -1.81
CA SER A 126 6.07 -7.77 -2.57
C SER A 126 5.51 -9.14 -2.22
N ARG A 127 6.39 -10.12 -2.02
CA ARG A 127 6.00 -11.49 -1.65
C ARG A 127 5.38 -11.54 -0.26
N GLU A 128 6.02 -10.89 0.72
CA GLU A 128 5.50 -10.82 2.08
C GLU A 128 4.15 -10.12 2.14
N LEU A 129 4.01 -9.03 1.40
CA LEU A 129 2.73 -8.30 1.30
C LEU A 129 1.64 -9.21 0.72
N LYS A 130 1.96 -9.96 -0.33
CA LYS A 130 1.00 -10.87 -0.94
C LYS A 130 0.54 -11.96 0.02
N LEU A 131 1.47 -12.52 0.79
CA LEU A 131 1.15 -13.52 1.81
C LEU A 131 0.25 -12.92 2.90
N ASP A 132 0.55 -11.72 3.35
CA ASP A 132 -0.28 -11.03 4.35
C ASP A 132 -1.70 -10.78 3.82
N LEU A 133 -1.83 -10.41 2.56
CA LEU A 133 -3.13 -10.21 1.91
C LEU A 133 -3.92 -11.52 1.82
N GLU A 134 -3.27 -12.61 1.44
CA GLU A 134 -3.90 -13.91 1.36
C GLU A 134 -4.36 -14.41 2.74
N ASN A 135 -3.55 -14.18 3.77
CA ASN A 135 -3.89 -14.51 5.15
C ASN A 135 -5.08 -13.67 5.64
N ALA A 136 -5.11 -12.39 5.29
CA ALA A 136 -6.22 -11.51 5.63
C ALA A 136 -7.54 -12.00 4.99
N LYS A 137 -7.50 -12.36 3.71
CA LYS A 137 -8.66 -12.92 3.00
C LYS A 137 -9.14 -14.21 3.62
N SER A 138 -8.23 -15.10 3.99
CA SER A 138 -8.56 -16.37 4.65
C SER A 138 -9.27 -16.14 5.98
N LYS A 139 -8.77 -15.23 6.81
CA LYS A 139 -9.39 -14.90 8.10
C LYS A 139 -10.76 -14.25 7.96
N ILE A 140 -10.96 -13.42 6.95
CA ILE A 140 -12.26 -12.83 6.64
C ILE A 140 -13.26 -13.94 6.28
N ARG A 141 -12.86 -14.90 5.44
CA ARG A 141 -13.68 -16.04 5.06
C ARG A 141 -14.06 -16.89 6.27
N GLU A 142 -13.12 -17.17 7.17
CA GLU A 142 -13.36 -17.92 8.41
C GLU A 142 -14.40 -17.22 9.28
N LYS A 143 -14.27 -15.91 9.47
CA LYS A 143 -15.23 -15.09 10.22
C LYS A 143 -16.62 -15.15 9.60
N ASN A 144 -16.73 -15.01 8.30
CA ASN A 144 -18.00 -15.05 7.58
C ASN A 144 -18.64 -16.44 7.69
N THR A 145 -17.85 -17.50 7.56
CA THR A 145 -18.31 -18.88 7.71
C THR A 145 -18.81 -19.13 9.13
N SER A 146 -18.09 -18.68 10.15
CA SER A 146 -18.49 -18.83 11.56
C SER A 146 -19.76 -18.07 11.86
N ALA A 147 -19.89 -16.83 11.39
CA ALA A 147 -21.10 -16.03 11.55
C ALA A 147 -22.30 -16.69 10.87
N HIS A 148 -22.13 -17.21 9.66
CA HIS A 148 -23.17 -17.91 8.92
C HIS A 148 -23.63 -19.19 9.64
N LYS A 149 -22.70 -19.97 10.17
CA LYS A 149 -23.01 -21.17 10.98
C LYS A 149 -23.80 -20.82 12.24
N LYS A 150 -23.46 -19.74 12.93
CA LYS A 150 -24.18 -19.29 14.11
C LYS A 150 -25.65 -18.91 13.79
N ILE A 151 -25.87 -18.26 12.67
CA ILE A 151 -27.21 -17.89 12.21
C ILE A 151 -28.03 -19.13 11.91
N GLN A 152 -27.46 -20.15 11.29
CA GLN A 152 -28.13 -21.39 10.96
C GLN A 152 -28.49 -22.27 12.19
N ARG A 153 -27.75 -22.10 13.31
CA ARG A 153 -28.00 -22.86 14.55
C ARG A 153 -29.14 -22.30 15.40
N ASN A 154 -29.54 -21.08 15.13
CA ASN A 154 -30.63 -20.40 15.81
C ASN A 154 -31.90 -20.49 14.97
#